data_cf76bcb0278820693347e6e33baf0af1
#
_entry.id   cf76bcb0278820693347e6e33baf0af1
#
_cell.length_a   1.000
_cell.length_b   1.000
_cell.length_c   1.000
_cell.angle_alpha   90.00
_cell.angle_beta   90.00
_cell.angle_gamma   90.00
#
_symmetry.space_group_name_H-M   'P 1'
#
loop_
_entity.id
_entity.type
_entity.pdbx_description
1 polymer ?
#
loop_
_entity_poly.entity_id
_entity_poly.type
_entity_poly.pdbx_seq_one_letter_code
_entity_poly.pdbx_strand_id
1 'polypeptide(L)'
;MKLIPTKCAICNSFNNSISIFPERLPKKILNEDPYAPRRKRDFFHYKIVKCKNCNLLRSDPLIDENELKKLYFDSKCTYTDENENIPLKKTYGHYFSNVLENYSVEKKSFLDIGCSNGFILEKAIDFGFSKVVGVEPSTDAIDQASPSV
;
A
#
# COMPACT_ATOMS: atom_id res chain seq x y z
N MET A 1 12.54 -18.27 3.38
CA MET A 1 11.35 -17.67 2.72
C MET A 1 10.85 -18.64 1.66
N LYS A 2 9.62 -19.11 1.79
CA LYS A 2 8.97 -20.01 0.83
C LYS A 2 8.08 -19.17 -0.10
N LEU A 3 8.32 -19.29 -1.41
CA LEU A 3 7.46 -18.68 -2.41
C LEU A 3 6.35 -19.64 -2.81
N ILE A 4 5.11 -19.16 -2.83
CA ILE A 4 3.90 -19.94 -3.08
C ILE A 4 3.24 -19.40 -4.36
N PRO A 5 2.89 -20.27 -5.34
CA PRO A 5 2.13 -19.86 -6.50
C PRO A 5 0.75 -19.31 -6.11
N THR A 6 0.32 -18.27 -6.81
CA THR A 6 -0.94 -17.56 -6.53
C THR A 6 -1.99 -17.80 -7.60
N LYS A 7 -3.28 -17.77 -7.19
CA LYS A 7 -4.40 -17.70 -8.12
C LYS A 7 -4.57 -16.27 -8.67
N CYS A 8 -5.14 -16.15 -9.84
CA CYS A 8 -5.54 -14.86 -10.39
C CYS A 8 -6.69 -14.26 -9.55
N ALA A 9 -6.51 -13.05 -9.02
CA ALA A 9 -7.51 -12.41 -8.17
C ALA A 9 -8.82 -12.05 -8.91
N ILE A 10 -8.78 -11.93 -10.24
CA ILE A 10 -9.96 -11.58 -11.05
C ILE A 10 -10.74 -12.83 -11.50
N CYS A 11 -10.05 -13.79 -12.14
CA CYS A 11 -10.73 -14.94 -12.75
C CYS A 11 -10.44 -16.27 -12.04
N ASN A 12 -9.76 -16.24 -10.90
CA ASN A 12 -9.42 -17.39 -10.07
C ASN A 12 -8.61 -18.51 -10.77
N SER A 13 -8.13 -18.27 -11.99
CA SER A 13 -7.31 -19.26 -12.70
C SER A 13 -5.98 -19.50 -11.99
N PHE A 14 -5.53 -20.74 -12.01
CA PHE A 14 -4.28 -21.18 -11.42
C PHE A 14 -3.35 -21.74 -12.50
N ASN A 15 -2.04 -21.50 -12.39
CA ASN A 15 -1.03 -21.94 -13.36
C ASN A 15 -1.31 -21.56 -14.84
N ASN A 16 -2.08 -20.52 -15.07
CA ASN A 16 -2.47 -20.05 -16.40
C ASN A 16 -1.99 -18.63 -16.67
N SER A 17 -0.67 -18.46 -16.64
CA SER A 17 -0.02 -17.14 -16.81
C SER A 17 1.23 -17.25 -17.66
N ILE A 18 1.61 -16.14 -18.30
CA ILE A 18 2.91 -15.98 -18.96
C ILE A 18 3.79 -15.02 -18.17
N SER A 19 5.08 -15.30 -18.10
CA SER A 19 6.06 -14.42 -17.47
C SER A 19 6.26 -13.17 -18.34
N ILE A 20 6.17 -12.00 -17.72
CA ILE A 20 6.43 -10.69 -18.37
C ILE A 20 7.79 -10.16 -17.92
N PHE A 21 8.04 -10.15 -16.60
CA PHE A 21 9.32 -9.76 -16.04
C PHE A 21 9.80 -10.86 -15.08
N PRO A 22 11.07 -11.32 -15.20
CA PRO A 22 11.65 -12.23 -14.22
C PRO A 22 11.74 -11.55 -12.85
N GLU A 23 11.78 -12.34 -11.79
CA GLU A 23 12.02 -11.84 -10.46
C GLU A 23 13.39 -11.18 -10.31
N ARG A 24 13.43 -10.15 -9.49
CA ARG A 24 14.65 -9.51 -9.04
C ARG A 24 14.60 -9.38 -7.52
N LEU A 25 14.98 -10.45 -6.84
CA LEU A 25 14.94 -10.55 -5.39
C LEU A 25 16.36 -10.56 -4.83
N PRO A 26 16.64 -9.87 -3.73
CA PRO A 26 17.95 -9.95 -3.07
C PRO A 26 18.15 -11.36 -2.50
N LYS A 27 19.42 -11.81 -2.43
CA LYS A 27 19.77 -13.12 -1.85
C LYS A 27 19.37 -13.27 -0.37
N LYS A 28 19.18 -12.16 0.32
CA LYS A 28 18.63 -12.03 1.67
C LYS A 28 17.54 -10.97 1.67
N ILE A 29 16.31 -11.35 1.39
CA ILE A 29 15.14 -10.51 1.72
C ILE A 29 14.76 -10.85 3.11
N LEU A 30 15.09 -10.03 4.09
CA LEU A 30 14.64 -10.38 5.44
C LEU A 30 14.80 -9.26 6.46
N ASN A 31 14.57 -8.04 6.03
CA ASN A 31 14.21 -6.98 6.94
C ASN A 31 12.85 -6.44 6.52
N GLU A 32 12.20 -5.76 7.40
CA GLU A 32 10.88 -5.17 7.23
C GLU A 32 10.89 -4.02 6.20
N ASP A 33 12.07 -3.48 5.87
CA ASP A 33 12.26 -2.33 4.98
C ASP A 33 11.59 -2.46 3.60
N PRO A 34 11.58 -3.63 2.92
CA PRO A 34 10.90 -3.76 1.63
C PRO A 34 9.39 -3.59 1.69
N TYR A 35 8.78 -3.70 2.87
CA TYR A 35 7.33 -3.61 3.09
C TYR A 35 6.92 -2.27 3.73
N ALA A 36 7.88 -1.49 4.18
CA ALA A 36 7.65 -0.10 4.57
C ALA A 36 7.46 0.80 3.33
N PRO A 37 6.72 1.90 3.43
CA PRO A 37 6.66 2.91 2.37
C PRO A 37 8.06 3.39 2.00
N ARG A 38 8.44 3.25 0.73
CA ARG A 38 9.80 3.50 0.26
C ARG A 38 9.91 4.78 -0.54
N ARG A 39 10.93 5.56 -0.25
CA ARG A 39 11.28 6.78 -1.00
C ARG A 39 12.42 6.55 -1.98
N LYS A 40 13.26 5.56 -1.74
CA LYS A 40 14.38 5.19 -2.60
C LYS A 40 14.02 3.94 -3.40
N ARG A 41 14.41 3.94 -4.68
CA ARG A 41 14.24 2.76 -5.54
C ARG A 41 15.24 1.69 -5.12
N ASP A 42 14.75 0.50 -4.82
CA ASP A 42 15.57 -0.67 -4.52
C ASP A 42 15.67 -1.65 -5.71
N PHE A 43 14.80 -1.46 -6.72
CA PHE A 43 14.72 -2.31 -7.92
C PHE A 43 14.36 -3.78 -7.64
N PHE A 44 13.91 -4.12 -6.44
CA PHE A 44 13.47 -5.47 -6.13
C PHE A 44 11.99 -5.67 -6.45
N HIS A 45 11.69 -6.81 -7.04
CA HIS A 45 10.30 -7.19 -7.32
C HIS A 45 10.19 -8.70 -7.47
N TYR A 46 9.02 -9.23 -7.15
CA TYR A 46 8.65 -10.59 -7.51
C TYR A 46 8.54 -10.72 -9.02
N LYS A 47 8.53 -11.97 -9.50
CA LYS A 47 8.20 -12.26 -10.89
C LYS A 47 6.83 -11.69 -11.25
N ILE A 48 6.76 -10.93 -12.31
CA ILE A 48 5.51 -10.38 -12.82
C ILE A 48 4.99 -11.27 -13.94
N VAL A 49 3.78 -11.71 -13.81
CA VAL A 49 3.09 -12.54 -14.78
C VAL A 49 1.81 -11.89 -15.31
N LYS A 50 1.42 -12.27 -16.52
CA LYS A 50 0.15 -11.88 -17.12
C LYS A 50 -0.77 -13.10 -17.18
N CYS A 51 -1.97 -12.97 -16.62
CA CYS A 51 -3.00 -14.00 -16.72
C CYS A 51 -3.46 -14.16 -18.17
N LYS A 52 -3.52 -15.40 -18.68
CA LYS A 52 -3.95 -15.67 -20.05
C LYS A 52 -5.47 -15.48 -20.24
N ASN A 53 -6.28 -15.60 -19.15
CA ASN A 53 -7.73 -15.48 -19.23
C ASN A 53 -8.22 -14.03 -19.20
N CYS A 54 -7.69 -13.22 -18.27
CA CYS A 54 -8.22 -11.87 -18.02
C CYS A 54 -7.20 -10.74 -18.16
N ASN A 55 -5.96 -11.09 -18.59
CA ASN A 55 -4.86 -10.15 -18.79
C ASN A 55 -4.36 -9.42 -17.52
N LEU A 56 -4.82 -9.78 -16.33
CA LEU A 56 -4.31 -9.19 -15.08
C LEU A 56 -2.80 -9.40 -14.98
N LEU A 57 -2.08 -8.32 -14.76
CA LEU A 57 -0.67 -8.38 -14.35
C LEU A 57 -0.62 -8.52 -12.83
N ARG A 58 0.14 -9.50 -12.34
CA ARG A 58 0.30 -9.77 -10.91
C ARG A 58 1.66 -10.36 -10.60
N SER A 59 2.05 -10.28 -9.35
CA SER A 59 3.19 -11.02 -8.84
C SER A 59 2.82 -12.49 -8.62
N ASP A 60 3.67 -13.43 -9.11
CA ASP A 60 3.48 -14.86 -8.96
C ASP A 60 4.79 -15.62 -9.23
N PRO A 61 5.36 -16.39 -8.27
CA PRO A 61 4.84 -16.63 -6.93
C PRO A 61 5.05 -15.46 -5.94
N LEU A 62 4.41 -15.55 -4.79
CA LEU A 62 4.59 -14.63 -3.65
C LEU A 62 5.09 -15.37 -2.41
N ILE A 63 5.60 -14.62 -1.44
CA ILE A 63 5.85 -15.11 -0.09
C ILE A 63 4.55 -15.64 0.54
N ASP A 64 4.67 -16.58 1.47
CA ASP A 64 3.54 -17.07 2.25
C ASP A 64 2.75 -15.92 2.90
N GLU A 65 1.41 -16.03 2.91
CA GLU A 65 0.53 -14.97 3.39
C GLU A 65 0.79 -14.60 4.86
N ASN A 66 1.08 -15.58 5.71
CA ASN A 66 1.35 -15.32 7.13
C ASN A 66 2.72 -14.64 7.33
N GLU A 67 3.73 -15.03 6.55
CA GLU A 67 5.02 -14.33 6.53
C GLU A 67 4.83 -12.90 6.02
N LEU A 68 4.03 -12.70 4.96
CA LEU A 68 3.75 -11.38 4.40
C LEU A 68 3.04 -10.47 5.42
N LYS A 69 2.00 -10.98 6.08
CA LYS A 69 1.28 -10.26 7.15
C LYS A 69 2.23 -9.83 8.27
N LYS A 70 3.11 -10.72 8.69
CA LYS A 70 4.10 -10.42 9.73
C LYS A 70 5.06 -9.30 9.30
N LEU A 71 5.58 -9.35 8.07
CA LEU A 71 6.48 -8.33 7.55
C LEU A 71 5.82 -6.94 7.46
N TYR A 72 4.55 -6.87 7.09
CA TYR A 72 3.79 -5.61 7.13
C TYR A 72 3.54 -5.15 8.57
N PHE A 73 3.16 -6.06 9.46
CA PHE A 73 2.90 -5.74 10.86
C PHE A 73 4.15 -5.22 11.58
N ASP A 74 5.30 -5.84 11.33
CA ASP A 74 6.60 -5.46 11.93
C ASP A 74 7.27 -4.28 11.21
N SER A 75 6.69 -3.80 10.08
CA SER A 75 7.27 -2.70 9.30
C SER A 75 7.25 -1.37 10.07
N LYS A 76 8.31 -0.58 9.87
CA LYS A 76 8.44 0.74 10.50
C LYS A 76 7.85 1.84 9.64
N CYS A 77 7.21 2.80 10.28
CA CYS A 77 6.77 4.01 9.60
C CYS A 77 8.00 4.81 9.15
N THR A 78 8.04 5.18 7.88
CA THR A 78 9.14 5.95 7.30
C THR A 78 8.83 7.44 7.20
N TYR A 79 7.65 7.87 7.59
CA TYR A 79 7.18 9.26 7.53
C TYR A 79 7.20 9.90 8.91
N THR A 80 8.36 9.86 9.58
CA THR A 80 8.54 10.38 10.95
C THR A 80 9.06 11.81 11.01
N ASP A 81 9.67 12.31 9.93
CA ASP A 81 10.20 13.67 9.85
C ASP A 81 9.15 14.64 9.30
N GLU A 82 8.84 15.69 10.07
CA GLU A 82 7.90 16.75 9.64
C GLU A 82 8.31 17.40 8.32
N ASN A 83 9.60 17.65 8.09
CA ASN A 83 10.08 18.25 6.85
C ASN A 83 9.79 17.38 5.62
N GLU A 84 9.70 16.07 5.81
CA GLU A 84 9.34 15.12 4.76
C GLU A 84 7.83 14.93 4.66
N ASN A 85 7.10 15.06 5.76
CA ASN A 85 5.64 14.93 5.80
C ASN A 85 4.92 16.10 5.13
N ILE A 86 5.42 17.33 5.28
CA ILE A 86 4.80 18.53 4.69
C ILE A 86 4.66 18.42 3.16
N PRO A 87 5.70 18.12 2.37
CA PRO A 87 5.56 17.94 0.92
C PRO A 87 4.62 16.79 0.55
N LEU A 88 4.62 15.72 1.35
CA LEU A 88 3.76 14.57 1.12
C LEU A 88 2.29 14.93 1.34
N LYS A 89 1.97 15.51 2.50
CA LYS A 89 0.61 16.02 2.82
C LYS A 89 0.12 17.00 1.76
N LYS A 90 0.98 17.88 1.25
CA LYS A 90 0.65 18.83 0.19
C LYS A 90 0.34 18.12 -1.14
N THR A 91 1.16 17.15 -1.53
CA THR A 91 0.99 16.41 -2.80
C THR A 91 -0.29 15.59 -2.79
N TYR A 92 -0.50 14.79 -1.75
CA TYR A 92 -1.71 13.97 -1.64
C TYR A 92 -2.97 14.83 -1.41
N GLY A 93 -2.84 15.92 -0.63
CA GLY A 93 -3.93 16.89 -0.46
C GLY A 93 -4.36 17.52 -1.78
N HIS A 94 -3.43 17.82 -2.68
CA HIS A 94 -3.74 18.31 -4.03
C HIS A 94 -4.51 17.25 -4.86
N TYR A 95 -4.06 16.00 -4.87
CA TYR A 95 -4.81 14.94 -5.56
C TYR A 95 -6.20 14.73 -4.97
N PHE A 96 -6.34 14.78 -3.66
CA PHE A 96 -7.62 14.65 -3.00
C PHE A 96 -8.56 15.83 -3.35
N SER A 97 -8.06 17.08 -3.32
CA SER A 97 -8.80 18.26 -3.76
C SER A 97 -9.31 18.09 -5.19
N ASN A 98 -8.44 17.67 -6.12
CA ASN A 98 -8.83 17.46 -7.52
C ASN A 98 -9.97 16.43 -7.66
N VAL A 99 -9.97 15.38 -6.85
CA VAL A 99 -11.08 14.40 -6.85
C VAL A 99 -12.37 15.07 -6.39
N LEU A 100 -12.34 15.84 -5.30
CA LEU A 100 -13.52 16.51 -4.74
C LEU A 100 -14.05 17.61 -5.67
N GLU A 101 -13.19 18.27 -6.43
CA GLU A 101 -13.58 19.30 -7.41
C GLU A 101 -14.22 18.70 -8.66
N ASN A 102 -13.74 17.53 -9.11
CA ASN A 102 -14.21 16.90 -10.35
C ASN A 102 -15.39 15.95 -10.15
N TYR A 103 -15.69 15.56 -8.91
CA TYR A 103 -16.77 14.63 -8.59
C TYR A 103 -17.64 15.16 -7.46
N SER A 104 -18.96 15.04 -7.61
CA SER A 104 -19.91 15.35 -6.54
C SER A 104 -19.84 14.27 -5.46
N VAL A 105 -18.97 14.46 -4.46
CA VAL A 105 -18.77 13.52 -3.36
C VAL A 105 -19.51 14.01 -2.12
N GLU A 106 -20.39 13.18 -1.58
CA GLU A 106 -21.03 13.43 -0.31
C GLU A 106 -20.04 13.23 0.83
N LYS A 107 -19.74 14.28 1.60
CA LYS A 107 -18.70 14.27 2.64
C LYS A 107 -19.17 13.64 3.96
N LYS A 108 -19.86 12.50 3.90
CA LYS A 108 -20.35 11.76 5.06
C LYS A 108 -19.28 10.90 5.70
N SER A 109 -18.62 10.06 4.90
CA SER A 109 -17.61 9.15 5.41
C SER A 109 -16.47 8.95 4.41
N PHE A 110 -15.29 8.74 4.94
CA PHE A 110 -14.07 8.46 4.19
C PHE A 110 -13.36 7.26 4.80
N LEU A 111 -12.96 6.31 3.95
CA LEU A 111 -12.18 5.14 4.32
C LEU A 111 -10.86 5.17 3.57
N ASP A 112 -9.75 5.07 4.30
CA ASP A 112 -8.40 4.91 3.74
C ASP A 112 -7.85 3.53 4.09
N ILE A 113 -7.55 2.72 3.07
CA ILE A 113 -6.98 1.38 3.23
C ILE A 113 -5.48 1.45 2.95
N GLY A 114 -4.66 1.21 3.98
CA GLY A 114 -3.22 1.46 3.99
C GLY A 114 -2.93 2.92 4.38
N CYS A 115 -3.60 3.38 5.44
CA CYS A 115 -3.59 4.80 5.81
C CYS A 115 -2.27 5.28 6.44
N SER A 116 -1.31 4.38 6.68
CA SER A 116 -0.05 4.70 7.37
C SER A 116 -0.32 5.44 8.70
N ASN A 117 0.30 6.58 8.94
CA ASN A 117 0.09 7.42 10.13
C ASN A 117 -1.13 8.36 10.03
N GLY A 118 -2.06 8.11 9.11
CA GLY A 118 -3.33 8.82 9.02
C GLY A 118 -3.30 10.22 8.40
N PHE A 119 -2.22 10.65 7.78
CA PHE A 119 -2.11 12.03 7.25
C PHE A 119 -3.15 12.39 6.18
N ILE A 120 -3.68 11.41 5.44
CA ILE A 120 -4.79 11.60 4.50
C ILE A 120 -6.13 11.71 5.23
N LEU A 121 -6.28 10.99 6.35
CA LEU A 121 -7.48 11.11 7.19
C LEU A 121 -7.58 12.51 7.77
N GLU A 122 -6.46 13.11 8.25
CA GLU A 122 -6.42 14.51 8.68
C GLU A 122 -6.92 15.44 7.55
N LYS A 123 -6.46 15.21 6.31
CA LYS A 123 -6.92 15.99 5.15
C LYS A 123 -8.40 15.78 4.86
N ALA A 124 -8.92 14.57 5.02
CA ALA A 124 -10.35 14.32 4.85
C ALA A 124 -11.18 15.11 5.89
N ILE A 125 -10.71 15.21 7.14
CA ILE A 125 -11.33 16.06 8.16
C ILE A 125 -11.29 17.54 7.73
N ASP A 126 -10.13 18.05 7.29
CA ASP A 126 -9.98 19.42 6.77
C ASP A 126 -10.95 19.72 5.62
N PHE A 127 -11.21 18.75 4.75
CA PHE A 127 -12.16 18.87 3.64
C PHE A 127 -13.62 18.69 4.06
N GLY A 128 -13.90 18.43 5.34
CA GLY A 128 -15.24 18.42 5.92
C GLY A 128 -15.94 17.05 5.91
N PHE A 129 -15.21 15.94 5.81
CA PHE A 129 -15.81 14.62 6.03
C PHE A 129 -16.20 14.45 7.50
N SER A 130 -17.43 14.00 7.73
CA SER A 130 -17.99 13.87 9.08
C SER A 130 -17.47 12.66 9.85
N LYS A 131 -17.03 11.62 9.12
CA LYS A 131 -16.45 10.39 9.67
C LYS A 131 -15.27 9.96 8.82
N VAL A 132 -14.14 9.72 9.46
CA VAL A 132 -12.97 9.15 8.81
C VAL A 132 -12.58 7.84 9.47
N VAL A 133 -12.12 6.87 8.68
CA VAL A 133 -11.66 5.56 9.17
C VAL A 133 -10.43 5.18 8.37
N GLY A 134 -9.37 4.79 9.06
CA GLY A 134 -8.16 4.23 8.46
C GLY A 134 -8.01 2.75 8.81
N VAL A 135 -7.39 2.00 7.90
CA VAL A 135 -6.96 0.61 8.12
C VAL A 135 -5.50 0.50 7.76
N GLU A 136 -4.68 0.09 8.72
CA GLU A 136 -3.22 -0.03 8.54
C GLU A 136 -2.71 -1.27 9.30
N PRO A 137 -1.92 -2.18 8.67
CA PRO A 137 -1.36 -3.34 9.36
C PRO A 137 -0.17 -3.00 10.26
N SER A 138 0.58 -1.91 10.01
CA SER A 138 1.74 -1.52 10.81
C SER A 138 1.29 -0.82 12.11
N THR A 139 1.55 -1.45 13.25
CA THR A 139 1.29 -0.84 14.57
C THR A 139 2.16 0.40 14.79
N ASP A 140 3.42 0.36 14.35
CA ASP A 140 4.34 1.50 14.43
C ASP A 140 3.82 2.74 13.68
N ALA A 141 3.16 2.52 12.53
CA ALA A 141 2.54 3.63 11.79
C ALA A 141 1.29 4.17 12.51
N ILE A 142 0.46 3.29 13.06
CA ILE A 142 -0.74 3.67 13.82
C ILE A 142 -0.36 4.47 15.07
N ASP A 143 0.68 4.05 15.80
CA ASP A 143 1.16 4.73 17.01
C ASP A 143 1.66 6.16 16.74
N GLN A 144 1.98 6.47 15.49
CA GLN A 144 2.39 7.80 15.03
C GLN A 144 1.24 8.63 14.44
N ALA A 145 0.02 8.10 14.45
CA ALA A 145 -1.14 8.85 13.99
C ALA A 145 -1.47 10.02 14.93
N SER A 146 -2.01 11.08 14.35
CA SER A 146 -2.50 12.21 15.13
C SER A 146 -3.68 11.77 16.02
N PRO A 147 -3.84 12.32 17.24
CA PRO A 147 -5.02 12.08 18.06
C PRO A 147 -6.36 12.49 17.43
N SER A 148 -6.33 13.18 16.31
CA SER A 148 -7.52 13.61 15.58
C SER A 148 -8.09 12.54 14.64
N VAL A 149 -7.36 11.41 14.42
CA VAL A 149 -7.74 10.33 13.50
C VAL A 149 -7.64 8.97 14.16
#